data_0cb8562d2113f5e974d9ffdfc55ef9d3
#
_entry.id   0cb8562d2113f5e974d9ffdfc55ef9d3
#
_cell.length_a   1.000
_cell.length_b   1.000
_cell.length_c   1.000
_cell.angle_alpha   90.00
_cell.angle_beta   90.00
_cell.angle_gamma   90.00
#
_symmetry.space_group_name_H-M   'P 1'
#
loop_
_entity.id
_entity.type
_entity.pdbx_description
1 polymer ?
#
loop_
_entity_poly.entity_id
_entity_poly.type
_entity_poly.pdbx_seq_one_letter_code
_entity_poly.pdbx_strand_id
1 'polypeptide(L)'
;MKYQVKKNLGAIVRHDGVEFRVWAPFAKNVMVVENFYDETGPSLVSEHDGYWSLFVPETGPGYTYQFLIDTGNEVLRRNDPRARVLTASENGMSVVATNDFDWGDDIYMPAPREQHILYELHIGTFNRPDAATQGTFYDAIEKLDYLSALGITMIELMPVTSMAISHGWGYAPDHIFSVESAYGGRHGLMEFVKAAHSRGIGVMLDVVYNHFMGGDSLWRFDGWSENDRGGIYFYNDERGDTPWGGRPDYGRAEVRQFILDNVAMWFSEYRLDGLRLDSTIYMRNTIGANNDPAHDIADAWSLLGKMTSLARKINPGALIVAEDCSVNEYITKSVHDGG
;
A
#
# COMPACT_ATOMS: atom_id res chain seq x y z
N MET A 1 24.71 -4.10 -5.37
CA MET A 1 24.73 -2.87 -4.57
C MET A 1 23.91 -3.10 -3.30
N LYS A 2 24.47 -2.85 -2.10
CA LYS A 2 23.71 -2.88 -0.86
C LYS A 2 22.85 -1.63 -0.86
N TYR A 3 21.53 -1.79 -1.05
CA TYR A 3 20.57 -0.71 -0.89
C TYR A 3 20.53 -0.35 0.60
N GLN A 4 21.21 0.71 0.99
CA GLN A 4 20.93 1.39 2.25
C GLN A 4 19.76 2.33 1.99
N VAL A 5 18.57 1.75 1.87
CA VAL A 5 17.37 2.54 2.05
C VAL A 5 17.37 2.98 3.50
N LYS A 6 17.27 4.27 3.72
CA LYS A 6 17.13 4.79 5.08
C LYS A 6 15.83 4.22 5.64
N LYS A 7 15.96 3.34 6.62
CA LYS A 7 14.84 2.66 7.28
C LYS A 7 13.99 3.70 8.01
N ASN A 8 12.69 3.40 8.08
CA ASN A 8 11.72 4.11 8.91
C ASN A 8 11.35 5.50 8.39
N LEU A 9 10.59 5.55 7.29
CA LEU A 9 9.82 6.72 6.89
C LEU A 9 8.42 6.64 7.51
N GLY A 10 7.79 7.79 7.67
CA GLY A 10 6.48 7.93 8.29
C GLY A 10 6.56 8.44 9.73
N ALA A 11 5.48 8.25 10.48
CA ALA A 11 5.42 8.55 11.91
C ALA A 11 5.86 7.32 12.71
N ILE A 12 6.94 7.45 13.46
CA ILE A 12 7.57 6.36 14.21
C ILE A 12 7.42 6.65 15.69
N VAL A 13 6.58 5.86 16.36
CA VAL A 13 6.39 5.97 17.81
C VAL A 13 7.68 5.60 18.55
N ARG A 14 8.10 6.48 19.44
CA ARG A 14 9.23 6.31 20.36
C ARG A 14 8.70 6.31 21.78
N HIS A 15 9.60 6.09 22.77
CA HIS A 15 9.23 6.00 24.19
C HIS A 15 8.54 7.28 24.72
N ASP A 16 8.95 8.44 24.24
CA ASP A 16 8.58 9.75 24.79
C ASP A 16 8.07 10.75 23.72
N GLY A 17 7.72 10.22 22.54
CA GLY A 17 7.22 11.05 21.43
C GLY A 17 7.15 10.31 20.12
N VAL A 18 7.05 11.06 19.03
CA VAL A 18 6.99 10.56 17.66
C VAL A 18 8.08 11.19 16.81
N GLU A 19 8.80 10.35 16.07
CA GLU A 19 9.72 10.79 15.03
C GLU A 19 8.96 10.78 13.69
N PHE A 20 8.81 11.96 13.10
CA PHE A 20 8.25 12.14 11.76
C PHE A 20 9.39 12.19 10.74
N ARG A 21 9.26 11.42 9.66
CA ARG A 21 10.28 11.35 8.64
C ARG A 21 9.68 11.17 7.26
N VAL A 22 10.07 12.03 6.30
CA VAL A 22 9.53 12.03 4.94
C VAL A 22 10.61 12.22 3.89
N TRP A 23 10.38 11.70 2.69
CA TRP A 23 11.22 11.92 1.52
C TRP A 23 10.58 12.98 0.62
N ALA A 24 11.25 14.13 0.50
CA ALA A 24 10.83 15.28 -0.28
C ALA A 24 12.08 16.02 -0.81
N PRO A 25 12.76 15.47 -1.85
CA PRO A 25 14.09 15.93 -2.27
C PRO A 25 14.13 17.33 -2.84
N PHE A 26 13.03 17.85 -3.35
CA PHE A 26 12.96 19.18 -3.94
C PHE A 26 12.34 20.23 -3.01
N ALA A 27 11.92 19.83 -1.79
CA ALA A 27 11.42 20.75 -0.79
C ALA A 27 12.52 21.75 -0.34
N LYS A 28 12.13 22.98 -0.08
CA LYS A 28 12.97 24.01 0.57
C LYS A 28 12.87 23.94 2.08
N ASN A 29 11.69 23.60 2.57
CA ASN A 29 11.41 23.35 3.98
C ASN A 29 10.26 22.33 4.07
N VAL A 30 10.24 21.57 5.16
CA VAL A 30 9.12 20.69 5.51
C VAL A 30 8.74 20.95 6.95
N MET A 31 7.46 21.14 7.20
CA MET A 31 6.91 21.31 8.55
C MET A 31 5.91 20.19 8.83
N VAL A 32 5.70 19.84 10.08
CA VAL A 32 4.59 18.99 10.51
C VAL A 32 3.57 19.84 11.25
N VAL A 33 2.28 19.60 10.95
CA VAL A 33 1.15 20.30 11.55
C VAL A 33 0.15 19.31 12.12
N GLU A 34 -0.51 19.70 13.21
CA GLU A 34 -1.47 18.84 13.92
C GLU A 34 -2.88 18.97 13.37
N ASN A 35 -3.28 20.17 12.95
CA ASN A 35 -4.63 20.45 12.50
C ASN A 35 -4.65 20.85 11.03
N PHE A 36 -5.76 20.55 10.36
CA PHE A 36 -5.95 20.88 8.95
C PHE A 36 -5.85 22.37 8.66
N TYR A 37 -6.19 23.23 9.61
CA TYR A 37 -6.18 24.69 9.44
C TYR A 37 -4.85 25.36 9.82
N ASP A 38 -3.89 24.61 10.36
CA ASP A 38 -2.59 25.16 10.70
C ASP A 38 -1.81 25.51 9.43
N GLU A 39 -1.33 26.73 9.34
CA GLU A 39 -0.53 27.24 8.22
C GLU A 39 0.98 27.15 8.49
N THR A 40 1.36 26.89 9.73
CA THR A 40 2.75 26.78 10.19
C THR A 40 2.86 25.70 11.28
N GLY A 41 4.04 25.13 11.38
CA GLY A 41 4.38 24.13 12.40
C GLY A 41 5.88 24.02 12.60
N PRO A 42 6.35 23.16 13.48
CA PRO A 42 7.77 22.90 13.64
C PRO A 42 8.38 22.33 12.35
N SER A 43 9.52 22.89 11.94
CA SER A 43 10.25 22.46 10.76
C SER A 43 11.01 21.17 11.03
N LEU A 44 10.98 20.27 10.07
CA LEU A 44 11.83 19.09 10.03
C LEU A 44 13.26 19.51 9.65
N VAL A 45 14.23 18.76 10.12
CA VAL A 45 15.65 18.93 9.78
C VAL A 45 15.96 18.13 8.52
N SER A 46 16.63 18.76 7.56
CA SER A 46 17.14 18.07 6.38
C SER A 46 18.27 17.12 6.77
N GLU A 47 18.12 15.84 6.40
CA GLU A 47 19.14 14.80 6.60
C GLU A 47 20.12 14.69 5.43
N HIS A 48 20.03 15.62 4.45
CA HIS A 48 20.59 15.47 3.10
C HIS A 48 19.92 14.34 2.31
N ASP A 49 20.27 14.15 1.05
CA ASP A 49 19.70 13.13 0.14
C ASP A 49 18.15 13.19 0.00
N GLY A 50 17.54 14.34 0.32
CA GLY A 50 16.11 14.57 0.17
C GLY A 50 15.23 14.03 1.30
N TYR A 51 15.82 13.59 2.41
CA TYR A 51 15.06 13.17 3.60
C TYR A 51 14.99 14.29 4.63
N TRP A 52 13.87 14.33 5.33
CA TRP A 52 13.56 15.29 6.38
C TRP A 52 13.04 14.56 7.60
N SER A 53 13.47 14.95 8.79
CA SER A 53 13.00 14.35 10.04
C SER A 53 12.87 15.34 11.17
N LEU A 54 11.96 15.01 12.11
CA LEU A 54 11.76 15.75 13.35
C LEU A 54 11.25 14.80 14.44
N PHE A 55 11.82 14.86 15.61
CA PHE A 55 11.27 14.25 16.82
C PHE A 55 10.37 15.28 17.54
N VAL A 56 9.10 14.91 17.78
CA VAL A 56 8.14 15.71 18.53
C VAL A 56 7.84 15.00 19.85
N PRO A 57 8.27 15.57 20.99
CA PRO A 57 8.03 14.99 22.29
C PRO A 57 6.55 15.07 22.69
N GLU A 58 6.15 14.25 23.66
CA GLU A 58 4.81 14.25 24.26
C GLU A 58 3.67 13.98 23.24
N THR A 59 4.00 13.43 22.07
CA THR A 59 3.07 12.95 21.07
C THR A 59 3.02 11.44 21.05
N GLY A 60 1.94 10.87 20.52
CA GLY A 60 1.76 9.42 20.49
C GLY A 60 0.65 8.95 19.58
N PRO A 61 0.23 7.69 19.75
CA PRO A 61 -0.86 7.12 18.96
C PRO A 61 -2.13 7.95 19.03
N GLY A 62 -2.81 8.10 17.89
CA GLY A 62 -4.01 8.92 17.76
C GLY A 62 -3.72 10.40 17.40
N TYR A 63 -2.46 10.84 17.48
CA TYR A 63 -2.09 12.18 17.04
C TYR A 63 -2.31 12.33 15.52
N THR A 64 -3.04 13.36 15.13
CA THR A 64 -3.28 13.69 13.72
C THR A 64 -2.19 14.60 13.18
N TYR A 65 -1.80 14.42 11.93
CA TYR A 65 -0.75 15.26 11.35
C TYR A 65 -0.83 15.31 9.82
N GLN A 66 -0.22 16.36 9.27
CA GLN A 66 0.13 16.48 7.86
C GLN A 66 1.49 17.16 7.72
N PHE A 67 2.09 16.99 6.55
CA PHE A 67 3.27 17.75 6.16
C PHE A 67 2.87 19.00 5.38
N LEU A 68 3.47 20.15 5.73
CA LEU A 68 3.49 21.33 4.89
C LEU A 68 4.84 21.38 4.19
N ILE A 69 4.83 21.25 2.88
CA ILE A 69 6.03 21.19 2.04
C ILE A 69 6.18 22.53 1.33
N ASP A 70 7.15 23.32 1.74
CA ASP A 70 7.50 24.58 1.08
C ASP A 70 8.41 24.27 -0.12
N THR A 71 7.92 24.59 -1.31
CA THR A 71 8.65 24.44 -2.57
C THR A 71 9.51 25.67 -2.90
N GLY A 72 9.32 26.77 -2.16
CA GLY A 72 9.88 28.09 -2.45
C GLY A 72 8.96 28.97 -3.30
N ASN A 73 7.96 28.38 -3.95
CA ASN A 73 6.94 29.12 -4.73
C ASN A 73 5.54 28.99 -4.08
N GLU A 74 5.28 27.88 -3.44
CA GLU A 74 4.01 27.56 -2.77
C GLU A 74 4.26 26.62 -1.59
N VAL A 75 3.29 26.50 -0.70
CA VAL A 75 3.27 25.53 0.39
C VAL A 75 2.22 24.48 0.09
N LEU A 76 2.64 23.25 -0.08
CA LEU A 76 1.78 22.11 -0.35
C LEU A 76 1.44 21.39 0.95
N ARG A 77 0.16 21.11 1.16
CA ARG A 77 -0.31 20.28 2.26
C ARG A 77 -0.36 18.82 1.80
N ARG A 78 0.27 17.92 2.55
CA ARG A 78 0.39 16.51 2.19
C ARG A 78 0.15 15.60 3.38
N ASN A 79 -0.61 14.54 3.15
CA ASN A 79 -0.61 13.40 4.06
C ASN A 79 0.73 12.66 3.97
N ASP A 80 1.07 11.96 5.02
CA ASP A 80 2.21 11.05 5.00
C ASP A 80 1.92 9.87 4.05
N PRO A 81 2.72 9.67 3.00
CA PRO A 81 2.52 8.55 2.08
C PRO A 81 2.53 7.17 2.76
N ARG A 82 3.08 7.08 3.98
CA ARG A 82 3.18 5.85 4.76
C ARG A 82 2.22 5.79 5.95
N ALA A 83 1.26 6.71 6.03
CA ALA A 83 0.24 6.68 7.07
C ALA A 83 -0.54 5.36 7.04
N ARG A 84 -0.61 4.68 8.20
CA ARG A 84 -1.39 3.44 8.38
C ARG A 84 -2.88 3.71 8.56
N VAL A 85 -3.20 4.93 8.96
CA VAL A 85 -4.56 5.37 9.25
C VAL A 85 -4.74 6.78 8.76
N LEU A 86 -5.85 7.04 8.11
CA LEU A 86 -6.34 8.38 7.79
C LEU A 86 -7.63 8.64 8.56
N THR A 87 -7.87 9.91 8.93
CA THR A 87 -9.16 10.30 9.51
C THR A 87 -10.27 10.12 8.47
N ALA A 88 -11.46 9.73 8.91
CA ALA A 88 -12.64 9.53 8.05
C ALA A 88 -13.32 10.86 7.71
N SER A 89 -12.63 11.79 7.07
CA SER A 89 -13.17 13.09 6.65
C SER A 89 -12.77 13.38 5.21
N GLU A 90 -13.50 14.27 4.52
CA GLU A 90 -13.15 14.72 3.16
C GLU A 90 -11.72 15.29 3.07
N ASN A 91 -11.20 15.80 4.19
CA ASN A 91 -9.83 16.30 4.33
C ASN A 91 -8.98 15.35 5.17
N GLY A 92 -9.10 14.03 4.94
CA GLY A 92 -8.44 13.01 5.75
C GLY A 92 -7.02 13.38 6.13
N MET A 93 -6.71 13.33 7.44
CA MET A 93 -5.36 13.57 7.97
C MET A 93 -4.70 12.26 8.33
N SER A 94 -3.40 12.20 8.22
CA SER A 94 -2.59 11.09 8.72
C SER A 94 -2.74 10.98 10.24
N VAL A 95 -2.83 9.73 10.73
CA VAL A 95 -2.92 9.45 12.17
C VAL A 95 -1.74 8.57 12.58
N VAL A 96 -1.09 8.93 13.67
CA VAL A 96 -0.03 8.11 14.29
C VAL A 96 -0.65 6.82 14.80
N ALA A 97 -0.21 5.69 14.28
CA ALA A 97 -0.71 4.36 14.64
C ALA A 97 0.39 3.50 15.26
N THR A 98 -0.02 2.60 16.16
CA THR A 98 0.85 1.53 16.71
C THR A 98 0.61 0.21 15.99
N ASN A 99 1.51 -0.72 16.18
CA ASN A 99 1.35 -2.11 15.74
C ASN A 99 1.22 -3.02 16.98
N ASP A 100 0.19 -2.79 17.77
CA ASP A 100 -0.08 -3.43 19.06
C ASP A 100 -1.34 -4.32 19.04
N PHE A 101 -1.81 -4.72 17.86
CA PHE A 101 -2.95 -5.61 17.72
C PHE A 101 -2.67 -6.99 18.37
N ASP A 102 -3.59 -7.43 19.21
CA ASP A 102 -3.50 -8.74 19.87
C ASP A 102 -3.93 -9.87 18.93
N TRP A 103 -2.97 -10.52 18.32
CA TRP A 103 -3.20 -11.71 17.49
C TRP A 103 -3.53 -12.96 18.32
N GLY A 104 -3.28 -12.97 19.62
CA GLY A 104 -3.43 -14.15 20.46
C GLY A 104 -2.57 -15.31 19.96
N ASP A 105 -3.13 -16.53 20.03
CA ASP A 105 -2.47 -17.76 19.59
C ASP A 105 -2.72 -18.06 18.09
N ASP A 106 -2.72 -17.03 17.25
CA ASP A 106 -2.88 -17.22 15.80
C ASP A 106 -1.66 -17.96 15.21
N ILE A 107 -1.85 -19.24 14.98
CA ILE A 107 -0.86 -20.20 14.46
C ILE A 107 -1.31 -20.76 13.10
N TYR A 108 -2.06 -19.99 12.33
CA TYR A 108 -2.56 -20.47 11.03
C TYR A 108 -1.43 -20.97 10.14
N MET A 109 -1.66 -22.14 9.55
CA MET A 109 -0.78 -22.74 8.54
C MET A 109 -1.59 -22.93 7.25
N PRO A 110 -1.18 -22.32 6.14
CA PRO A 110 -1.90 -22.46 4.89
C PRO A 110 -1.91 -23.92 4.41
N ALA A 111 -2.98 -24.31 3.74
CA ALA A 111 -3.06 -25.58 3.04
C ALA A 111 -1.98 -25.63 1.93
N PRO A 112 -1.57 -26.83 1.48
CA PRO A 112 -0.74 -26.99 0.28
C PRO A 112 -1.38 -26.25 -0.92
N ARG A 113 -0.54 -25.65 -1.77
CA ARG A 113 -0.99 -24.81 -2.88
C ARG A 113 -2.07 -25.46 -3.76
N GLU A 114 -1.92 -26.74 -4.05
CA GLU A 114 -2.83 -27.54 -4.90
C GLU A 114 -4.18 -27.84 -4.25
N GLN A 115 -4.33 -27.52 -2.96
CA GLN A 115 -5.56 -27.70 -2.19
C GLN A 115 -6.30 -26.38 -1.97
N HIS A 116 -5.78 -25.25 -2.45
CA HIS A 116 -6.47 -23.98 -2.30
C HIS A 116 -7.71 -23.93 -3.19
N ILE A 117 -8.83 -23.56 -2.56
CA ILE A 117 -10.06 -23.13 -3.19
C ILE A 117 -10.26 -21.68 -2.81
N LEU A 118 -10.03 -20.78 -3.78
CA LEU A 118 -10.10 -19.34 -3.59
C LEU A 118 -11.52 -18.84 -3.77
N TYR A 119 -11.92 -17.92 -2.92
CA TYR A 119 -13.14 -17.14 -3.05
C TYR A 119 -12.80 -15.65 -3.05
N GLU A 120 -12.95 -15.01 -4.20
CA GLU A 120 -12.79 -13.57 -4.33
C GLU A 120 -14.02 -12.85 -3.78
N LEU A 121 -13.81 -11.82 -2.95
CA LEU A 121 -14.90 -11.02 -2.42
C LEU A 121 -14.52 -9.52 -2.31
N HIS A 122 -15.54 -8.68 -2.49
CA HIS A 122 -15.46 -7.26 -2.25
C HIS A 122 -16.14 -6.91 -0.92
N ILE A 123 -15.40 -6.36 0.02
CA ILE A 123 -15.88 -6.09 1.39
C ILE A 123 -17.15 -5.24 1.38
N GLY A 124 -17.17 -4.16 0.61
CA GLY A 124 -18.29 -3.22 0.56
C GLY A 124 -19.61 -3.81 0.06
N THR A 125 -19.61 -5.00 -0.56
CA THR A 125 -20.83 -5.59 -1.15
C THR A 125 -21.10 -7.03 -0.76
N PHE A 126 -20.15 -7.73 -0.15
CA PHE A 126 -20.26 -9.16 0.16
C PHE A 126 -21.36 -9.47 1.19
N ASN A 127 -21.32 -8.81 2.33
CA ASN A 127 -22.35 -8.91 3.36
C ASN A 127 -22.65 -7.51 3.89
N ARG A 128 -23.76 -6.94 3.51
CA ARG A 128 -24.20 -5.59 3.90
C ARG A 128 -25.44 -5.65 4.74
N PRO A 129 -25.58 -4.76 5.74
CA PRO A 129 -26.82 -4.68 6.54
C PRO A 129 -28.07 -4.38 5.68
N ASP A 130 -27.90 -3.55 4.65
CA ASP A 130 -28.95 -3.17 3.69
C ASP A 130 -28.35 -2.72 2.34
N ALA A 131 -29.20 -2.39 1.38
CA ALA A 131 -28.78 -2.02 0.04
C ALA A 131 -28.13 -0.62 -0.05
N ALA A 132 -28.33 0.24 0.94
CA ALA A 132 -27.81 1.61 0.97
C ALA A 132 -26.49 1.75 1.72
N THR A 133 -26.15 0.79 2.58
CA THR A 133 -24.96 0.80 3.42
C THR A 133 -23.86 -0.09 2.83
N GLN A 134 -22.63 0.36 2.87
CA GLN A 134 -21.49 -0.51 2.55
C GLN A 134 -21.30 -1.55 3.65
N GLY A 135 -20.90 -2.77 3.24
CA GLY A 135 -20.43 -3.79 4.17
C GLY A 135 -19.06 -3.46 4.74
N THR A 136 -18.77 -4.05 5.88
CA THR A 136 -17.51 -3.91 6.60
C THR A 136 -16.82 -5.26 6.77
N PHE A 137 -15.57 -5.25 7.25
CA PHE A 137 -14.89 -6.48 7.67
C PHE A 137 -15.67 -7.23 8.75
N TYR A 138 -16.32 -6.52 9.67
CA TYR A 138 -17.14 -7.13 10.72
C TYR A 138 -18.35 -7.85 10.16
N ASP A 139 -19.04 -7.26 9.18
CA ASP A 139 -20.15 -7.92 8.48
C ASP A 139 -19.66 -9.17 7.71
N ALA A 140 -18.48 -9.08 7.10
CA ALA A 140 -17.89 -10.22 6.38
C ALA A 140 -17.49 -11.37 7.31
N ILE A 141 -17.03 -11.08 8.54
CA ILE A 141 -16.71 -12.09 9.57
C ILE A 141 -17.93 -12.98 9.85
N GLU A 142 -19.14 -12.45 9.86
CA GLU A 142 -20.38 -13.22 10.09
C GLU A 142 -20.61 -14.33 9.06
N LYS A 143 -19.98 -14.25 7.89
CA LYS A 143 -20.09 -15.25 6.81
C LYS A 143 -18.94 -16.24 6.73
N LEU A 144 -17.92 -16.12 7.57
CA LEU A 144 -16.75 -17.01 7.51
C LEU A 144 -17.08 -18.47 7.81
N ASP A 145 -18.04 -18.74 8.73
CA ASP A 145 -18.49 -20.11 8.99
C ASP A 145 -19.18 -20.75 7.78
N TYR A 146 -19.95 -19.93 7.03
CA TYR A 146 -20.55 -20.36 5.75
C TYR A 146 -19.48 -20.68 4.71
N LEU A 147 -18.47 -19.82 4.55
CA LEU A 147 -17.39 -20.04 3.59
C LEU A 147 -16.54 -21.26 3.96
N SER A 148 -16.26 -21.45 5.25
CA SER A 148 -15.55 -22.66 5.73
C SER A 148 -16.36 -23.92 5.45
N ALA A 149 -17.68 -23.92 5.73
CA ALA A 149 -18.57 -25.06 5.43
C ALA A 149 -18.70 -25.33 3.93
N LEU A 150 -18.53 -24.33 3.08
CA LEU A 150 -18.50 -24.46 1.61
C LEU A 150 -17.18 -25.08 1.12
N GLY A 151 -16.15 -25.17 1.97
CA GLY A 151 -14.85 -25.72 1.63
C GLY A 151 -13.85 -24.69 1.09
N ILE A 152 -14.11 -23.40 1.28
CA ILE A 152 -13.16 -22.33 0.94
C ILE A 152 -11.96 -22.43 1.87
N THR A 153 -10.76 -22.41 1.31
CA THR A 153 -9.50 -22.48 2.05
C THR A 153 -8.71 -21.17 1.99
N MET A 154 -9.07 -20.28 1.07
CA MET A 154 -8.46 -18.96 0.95
C MET A 154 -9.47 -17.93 0.44
N ILE A 155 -9.51 -16.78 1.06
CA ILE A 155 -10.27 -15.62 0.60
C ILE A 155 -9.31 -14.67 -0.09
N GLU A 156 -9.66 -14.25 -1.31
CA GLU A 156 -9.03 -13.13 -1.99
C GLU A 156 -9.87 -11.88 -1.78
N LEU A 157 -9.32 -10.93 -1.03
CA LEU A 157 -9.93 -9.62 -0.87
C LEU A 157 -9.61 -8.74 -2.08
N MET A 158 -10.62 -8.23 -2.77
CA MET A 158 -10.43 -7.11 -3.68
C MET A 158 -9.79 -5.93 -2.95
N PRO A 159 -9.17 -4.95 -3.65
CA PRO A 159 -8.36 -3.93 -2.97
C PRO A 159 -9.10 -3.23 -1.83
N VAL A 160 -8.45 -3.13 -0.68
CA VAL A 160 -9.01 -2.55 0.56
C VAL A 160 -8.27 -1.30 1.02
N THR A 161 -7.34 -0.79 0.23
CA THR A 161 -6.61 0.44 0.56
C THR A 161 -7.50 1.66 0.40
N SER A 162 -7.15 2.75 1.08
CA SER A 162 -7.84 4.03 0.90
C SER A 162 -7.86 4.40 -0.58
N MET A 163 -9.03 4.77 -1.06
CA MET A 163 -9.29 4.99 -2.48
C MET A 163 -9.84 6.39 -2.75
N ALA A 164 -9.46 6.95 -3.91
CA ALA A 164 -9.91 8.27 -4.35
C ALA A 164 -11.40 8.29 -4.76
N ILE A 165 -11.97 7.12 -5.08
CA ILE A 165 -13.36 6.98 -5.54
C ILE A 165 -14.14 6.19 -4.50
N SER A 166 -15.01 6.86 -3.77
CA SER A 166 -15.95 6.19 -2.83
C SER A 166 -16.86 5.22 -3.61
N HIS A 167 -17.16 4.09 -3.00
CA HIS A 167 -18.00 3.03 -3.59
C HIS A 167 -17.41 2.35 -4.83
N GLY A 168 -16.09 2.47 -5.07
CA GLY A 168 -15.38 1.73 -6.11
C GLY A 168 -14.98 0.33 -5.67
N TRP A 169 -14.41 -0.44 -6.60
CA TRP A 169 -13.86 -1.77 -6.31
C TRP A 169 -12.46 -1.74 -5.68
N GLY A 170 -11.91 -0.53 -5.43
CA GLY A 170 -10.60 -0.34 -4.83
C GLY A 170 -9.44 -0.18 -5.82
N TYR A 171 -9.67 -0.30 -7.12
CA TYR A 171 -8.62 -0.15 -8.16
C TYR A 171 -8.27 1.31 -8.48
N ALA A 172 -8.59 2.23 -7.58
CA ALA A 172 -8.20 3.64 -7.64
C ALA A 172 -7.45 4.02 -6.35
N PRO A 173 -6.27 3.41 -6.08
CA PRO A 173 -5.58 3.60 -4.82
C PRO A 173 -5.07 5.03 -4.69
N ASP A 174 -5.31 5.62 -3.52
CA ASP A 174 -4.80 6.93 -3.13
C ASP A 174 -3.71 6.81 -2.05
N HIS A 175 -3.96 6.01 -1.00
CA HIS A 175 -2.99 5.71 0.05
C HIS A 175 -2.83 4.21 0.26
N ILE A 176 -1.78 3.62 -0.34
CA ILE A 176 -1.58 2.16 -0.31
C ILE A 176 -1.22 1.60 1.07
N PHE A 177 -0.82 2.43 2.04
CA PHE A 177 -0.52 2.01 3.41
C PHE A 177 -1.71 2.10 4.35
N SER A 178 -2.79 2.77 3.95
CA SER A 178 -3.97 2.96 4.77
C SER A 178 -5.10 2.05 4.28
N VAL A 179 -5.74 1.35 5.21
CA VAL A 179 -6.94 0.55 4.93
C VAL A 179 -8.16 1.45 4.93
N GLU A 180 -9.08 1.24 3.98
CA GLU A 180 -10.30 2.03 3.81
C GLU A 180 -11.14 2.07 5.09
N SER A 181 -11.37 3.27 5.59
CA SER A 181 -12.06 3.49 6.86
C SER A 181 -13.52 3.04 6.83
N ALA A 182 -14.18 3.19 5.66
CA ALA A 182 -15.57 2.75 5.47
C ALA A 182 -15.72 1.22 5.58
N TYR A 183 -14.66 0.45 5.37
CA TYR A 183 -14.67 -1.00 5.57
C TYR A 183 -14.36 -1.42 7.01
N GLY A 184 -14.10 -0.48 7.92
CA GLY A 184 -13.70 -0.73 9.31
C GLY A 184 -12.20 -0.50 9.55
N GLY A 185 -11.48 0.00 8.55
CA GLY A 185 -10.09 0.42 8.65
C GLY A 185 -9.13 -0.70 9.03
N ARG A 186 -7.97 -0.29 9.52
CA ARG A 186 -6.87 -1.18 9.90
C ARG A 186 -7.29 -2.27 10.88
N HIS A 187 -8.01 -1.90 11.95
CA HIS A 187 -8.41 -2.83 13.00
C HIS A 187 -9.38 -3.88 12.45
N GLY A 188 -10.36 -3.46 11.62
CA GLY A 188 -11.33 -4.36 11.01
C GLY A 188 -10.66 -5.42 10.12
N LEU A 189 -9.66 -5.04 9.33
CA LEU A 189 -8.89 -6.00 8.51
C LEU A 189 -8.13 -7.01 9.39
N MET A 190 -7.49 -6.56 10.47
CA MET A 190 -6.77 -7.46 11.38
C MET A 190 -7.71 -8.46 12.07
N GLU A 191 -8.88 -8.00 12.53
CA GLU A 191 -9.93 -8.87 13.10
C GLU A 191 -10.44 -9.88 12.06
N PHE A 192 -10.64 -9.44 10.81
CA PHE A 192 -11.07 -10.32 9.73
C PHE A 192 -10.04 -11.43 9.46
N VAL A 193 -8.76 -11.09 9.34
CA VAL A 193 -7.68 -12.06 9.11
C VAL A 193 -7.61 -13.06 10.27
N LYS A 194 -7.60 -12.56 11.53
CA LYS A 194 -7.61 -13.41 12.72
C LYS A 194 -8.81 -14.37 12.76
N ALA A 195 -10.00 -13.87 12.42
CA ALA A 195 -11.22 -14.66 12.37
C ALA A 195 -11.20 -15.71 11.24
N ALA A 196 -10.65 -15.38 10.08
CA ALA A 196 -10.48 -16.31 8.97
C ALA A 196 -9.49 -17.42 9.34
N HIS A 197 -8.33 -17.08 9.89
CA HIS A 197 -7.32 -18.03 10.38
C HIS A 197 -7.88 -19.02 11.40
N SER A 198 -8.69 -18.55 12.35
CA SER A 198 -9.34 -19.41 13.36
C SER A 198 -10.28 -20.47 12.75
N ARG A 199 -10.66 -20.30 11.48
CA ARG A 199 -11.53 -21.21 10.70
C ARG A 199 -10.75 -22.00 9.63
N GLY A 200 -9.44 -21.90 9.64
CA GLY A 200 -8.59 -22.58 8.65
C GLY A 200 -8.64 -21.95 7.26
N ILE A 201 -9.04 -20.67 7.16
CA ILE A 201 -9.11 -19.93 5.90
C ILE A 201 -7.98 -18.92 5.86
N GLY A 202 -7.12 -18.98 4.83
CA GLY A 202 -6.12 -17.97 4.55
C GLY A 202 -6.72 -16.72 3.92
N VAL A 203 -5.98 -15.61 3.99
CA VAL A 203 -6.39 -14.33 3.39
C VAL A 203 -5.33 -13.82 2.45
N MET A 204 -5.69 -13.65 1.20
CA MET A 204 -4.90 -13.00 0.15
C MET A 204 -5.51 -11.63 -0.15
N LEU A 205 -4.66 -10.64 -0.44
CA LEU A 205 -5.09 -9.30 -0.80
C LEU A 205 -4.72 -8.99 -2.25
N ASP A 206 -5.66 -8.43 -2.98
CA ASP A 206 -5.39 -7.80 -4.26
C ASP A 206 -4.76 -6.42 -4.06
N VAL A 207 -3.58 -6.20 -4.65
CA VAL A 207 -2.80 -4.98 -4.50
C VAL A 207 -2.51 -4.34 -5.84
N VAL A 208 -2.73 -3.03 -5.91
CA VAL A 208 -2.56 -2.22 -7.12
C VAL A 208 -1.24 -1.48 -7.05
N TYR A 209 -0.26 -1.91 -7.84
CA TYR A 209 1.06 -1.24 -7.94
C TYR A 209 1.41 -0.84 -9.37
N ASN A 210 0.54 -1.13 -10.32
CA ASN A 210 0.74 -0.78 -11.72
C ASN A 210 0.43 0.70 -12.00
N HIS A 211 -0.43 1.32 -11.19
CA HIS A 211 -0.75 2.74 -11.24
C HIS A 211 -1.17 3.26 -9.87
N PHE A 212 -1.04 4.56 -9.66
CA PHE A 212 -1.71 5.27 -8.58
C PHE A 212 -2.58 6.36 -9.19
N MET A 213 -3.70 6.64 -8.56
CA MET A 213 -4.55 7.73 -9.03
C MET A 213 -3.78 9.05 -8.92
N GLY A 214 -3.95 9.89 -9.92
CA GLY A 214 -3.37 11.24 -9.95
C GLY A 214 -4.11 12.20 -9.00
N GLY A 215 -4.38 11.74 -7.77
CA GLY A 215 -4.92 12.54 -6.68
C GLY A 215 -3.81 13.32 -5.97
N ASP A 216 -4.21 14.10 -4.97
CA ASP A 216 -3.30 15.01 -4.26
C ASP A 216 -2.27 14.34 -3.35
N SER A 217 -2.36 13.01 -3.13
CA SER A 217 -1.52 12.31 -2.16
C SER A 217 -0.06 12.18 -2.58
N LEU A 218 0.19 11.64 -3.77
CA LEU A 218 1.54 11.39 -4.30
C LEU A 218 1.90 12.24 -5.51
N TRP A 219 0.89 12.77 -6.21
CA TRP A 219 1.09 13.57 -7.41
C TRP A 219 1.79 14.88 -7.09
N ARG A 220 2.97 15.10 -7.69
CA ARG A 220 3.83 16.26 -7.41
C ARG A 220 4.01 16.46 -5.90
N PHE A 221 4.29 15.39 -5.19
CA PHE A 221 4.28 15.34 -3.73
C PHE A 221 5.06 16.50 -3.09
N ASP A 222 6.25 16.80 -3.59
CA ASP A 222 7.12 17.88 -3.12
C ASP A 222 7.16 19.10 -4.06
N GLY A 223 6.19 19.20 -4.97
CA GLY A 223 6.05 20.28 -5.95
C GLY A 223 6.88 20.10 -7.22
N TRP A 224 7.86 19.19 -7.23
CA TRP A 224 8.66 18.96 -8.41
C TRP A 224 7.95 18.04 -9.42
N SER A 225 8.11 18.36 -10.70
CA SER A 225 7.71 17.49 -11.81
C SER A 225 8.49 17.85 -13.08
N GLU A 226 8.54 16.94 -14.04
CA GLU A 226 8.99 17.20 -15.41
C GLU A 226 7.86 16.89 -16.38
N ASN A 227 7.81 17.60 -17.50
CA ASN A 227 6.81 17.40 -18.55
C ASN A 227 5.35 17.46 -18.05
N ASP A 228 5.08 18.27 -17.02
CA ASP A 228 3.77 18.38 -16.36
C ASP A 228 3.22 17.05 -15.80
N ARG A 229 4.11 16.11 -15.45
CA ARG A 229 3.76 14.79 -14.93
C ARG A 229 3.87 14.70 -13.39
N GLY A 230 3.76 13.49 -12.88
CA GLY A 230 3.50 13.19 -11.47
C GLY A 230 4.61 13.42 -10.45
N GLY A 231 5.83 13.78 -10.86
CA GLY A 231 6.90 14.12 -9.92
C GLY A 231 7.66 12.92 -9.35
N ILE A 232 8.08 13.02 -8.09
CA ILE A 232 9.07 12.10 -7.49
C ILE A 232 8.62 10.64 -7.38
N TYR A 233 7.34 10.37 -7.30
CA TYR A 233 6.81 9.00 -7.20
C TYR A 233 6.52 8.34 -8.55
N PHE A 234 6.48 9.11 -9.64
CA PHE A 234 6.01 8.65 -10.95
C PHE A 234 7.09 8.81 -12.02
N TYR A 235 7.01 8.01 -13.08
CA TYR A 235 7.74 8.33 -14.29
C TYR A 235 7.28 9.68 -14.84
N ASN A 236 8.23 10.52 -15.24
CA ASN A 236 7.99 11.85 -15.81
C ASN A 236 8.14 11.87 -17.34
N ASP A 237 8.01 10.72 -17.98
CA ASP A 237 7.97 10.52 -19.42
C ASP A 237 6.78 9.61 -19.79
N GLU A 238 6.71 9.14 -21.03
CA GLU A 238 5.64 8.27 -21.54
C GLU A 238 5.51 6.93 -20.79
N ARG A 239 6.53 6.49 -20.07
CA ARG A 239 6.42 5.31 -19.20
C ARG A 239 5.44 5.53 -18.04
N GLY A 240 5.18 6.79 -17.69
CA GLY A 240 4.20 7.16 -16.67
C GLY A 240 2.75 6.94 -17.07
N ASP A 241 2.47 6.70 -18.33
CA ASP A 241 1.09 6.61 -18.82
C ASP A 241 0.51 5.20 -18.59
N THR A 242 -0.63 5.14 -17.93
CA THR A 242 -1.51 3.97 -17.89
C THR A 242 -2.94 4.40 -18.14
N PRO A 243 -3.86 3.48 -18.52
CA PRO A 243 -5.26 3.82 -18.73
C PRO A 243 -6.00 4.37 -17.50
N TRP A 244 -5.43 4.16 -16.29
CA TRP A 244 -6.13 4.40 -15.02
C TRP A 244 -5.46 5.47 -14.13
N GLY A 245 -4.20 5.79 -14.38
CA GLY A 245 -3.46 6.75 -13.55
C GLY A 245 -1.98 6.79 -13.88
N GLY A 246 -1.17 7.39 -13.00
CA GLY A 246 0.28 7.46 -13.17
C GLY A 246 0.96 6.15 -12.81
N ARG A 247 1.90 5.67 -13.66
CA ARG A 247 2.75 4.53 -13.30
C ARG A 247 3.84 4.99 -12.34
N PRO A 248 4.00 4.29 -11.19
CA PRO A 248 5.11 4.55 -10.27
C PRO A 248 6.47 4.38 -10.96
N ASP A 249 7.44 5.21 -10.61
CA ASP A 249 8.79 5.15 -11.18
C ASP A 249 9.62 4.04 -10.51
N TYR A 250 9.50 2.83 -11.02
CA TYR A 250 10.26 1.68 -10.52
C TYR A 250 11.78 1.81 -10.73
N GLY A 251 12.24 2.78 -11.54
CA GLY A 251 13.63 3.14 -11.69
C GLY A 251 14.22 3.84 -10.46
N ARG A 252 13.38 4.49 -9.63
CA ARG A 252 13.80 5.16 -8.39
C ARG A 252 13.88 4.19 -7.22
N ALA A 253 14.99 4.23 -6.50
CA ALA A 253 15.21 3.33 -5.36
C ALA A 253 14.17 3.56 -4.24
N GLU A 254 13.80 4.81 -3.99
CA GLU A 254 12.82 5.22 -2.98
C GLU A 254 11.41 4.73 -3.30
N VAL A 255 11.02 4.76 -4.58
CA VAL A 255 9.72 4.26 -5.03
C VAL A 255 9.66 2.74 -4.95
N ARG A 256 10.72 2.04 -5.38
CA ARG A 256 10.80 0.58 -5.16
C ARG A 256 10.70 0.22 -3.68
N GLN A 257 11.40 0.98 -2.82
CA GLN A 257 11.35 0.72 -1.39
C GLN A 257 9.97 1.03 -0.80
N PHE A 258 9.30 2.07 -1.28
CA PHE A 258 7.93 2.38 -0.89
C PHE A 258 7.00 1.19 -1.14
N ILE A 259 7.07 0.57 -2.31
CA ILE A 259 6.28 -0.62 -2.65
C ILE A 259 6.73 -1.83 -1.83
N LEU A 260 8.04 -2.07 -1.67
CA LEU A 260 8.54 -3.20 -0.86
C LEU A 260 8.19 -3.08 0.62
N ASP A 261 8.18 -1.86 1.18
CA ASP A 261 7.74 -1.64 2.56
C ASP A 261 6.23 -1.91 2.72
N ASN A 262 5.44 -1.61 1.69
CA ASN A 262 4.02 -1.93 1.68
C ASN A 262 3.78 -3.45 1.61
N VAL A 263 4.52 -4.16 0.76
CA VAL A 263 4.49 -5.63 0.75
C VAL A 263 4.88 -6.19 2.13
N ALA A 264 5.97 -5.68 2.73
CA ALA A 264 6.38 -6.13 4.06
C ALA A 264 5.30 -5.87 5.12
N MET A 265 4.62 -4.73 5.06
CA MET A 265 3.52 -4.38 5.95
C MET A 265 2.39 -5.41 5.88
N TRP A 266 1.95 -5.79 4.69
CA TRP A 266 0.86 -6.75 4.52
C TRP A 266 1.15 -8.09 5.19
N PHE A 267 2.36 -8.60 5.07
CA PHE A 267 2.74 -9.87 5.70
C PHE A 267 3.09 -9.75 7.18
N SER A 268 3.77 -8.68 7.60
CA SER A 268 4.28 -8.58 8.97
C SER A 268 3.29 -7.96 9.95
N GLU A 269 2.45 -7.00 9.50
CA GLU A 269 1.49 -6.30 10.36
C GLU A 269 0.09 -6.92 10.28
N TYR A 270 -0.35 -7.33 9.08
CA TYR A 270 -1.69 -7.88 8.84
C TYR A 270 -1.72 -9.41 8.74
N ARG A 271 -0.56 -10.08 8.76
CA ARG A 271 -0.42 -11.54 8.67
C ARG A 271 -1.13 -12.16 7.47
N LEU A 272 -1.12 -11.47 6.32
CA LEU A 272 -1.70 -12.03 5.10
C LEU A 272 -0.95 -13.26 4.60
N ASP A 273 -1.65 -14.15 3.91
CA ASP A 273 -1.13 -15.40 3.37
C ASP A 273 -0.78 -15.31 1.89
N GLY A 274 -1.19 -14.24 1.23
CA GLY A 274 -0.88 -14.02 -0.17
C GLY A 274 -1.14 -12.61 -0.66
N LEU A 275 -0.63 -12.33 -1.86
CA LEU A 275 -0.97 -11.15 -2.64
C LEU A 275 -1.31 -11.57 -4.07
N ARG A 276 -2.39 -11.02 -4.60
CA ARG A 276 -2.64 -10.96 -6.04
C ARG A 276 -2.15 -9.59 -6.51
N LEU A 277 -1.28 -9.58 -7.49
CA LEU A 277 -0.71 -8.35 -8.05
C LEU A 277 -1.54 -7.95 -9.27
N ASP A 278 -2.30 -6.87 -9.12
CA ASP A 278 -3.17 -6.33 -10.16
C ASP A 278 -2.35 -5.91 -11.37
N SER A 279 -2.81 -6.36 -12.54
CA SER A 279 -2.33 -5.95 -13.87
C SER A 279 -0.79 -5.83 -13.98
N THR A 280 -0.08 -6.91 -13.65
CA THR A 280 1.40 -6.95 -13.71
C THR A 280 1.94 -6.64 -15.10
N ILE A 281 1.16 -6.90 -16.15
CA ILE A 281 1.52 -6.53 -17.51
C ILE A 281 1.72 -5.01 -17.66
N TYR A 282 0.92 -4.19 -16.97
CA TYR A 282 1.09 -2.73 -16.96
C TYR A 282 2.19 -2.27 -16.00
N MET A 283 2.66 -3.11 -15.07
CA MET A 283 3.90 -2.83 -14.35
C MET A 283 5.11 -3.00 -15.26
N ARG A 284 5.22 -4.16 -15.93
CA ARG A 284 6.41 -4.61 -16.64
C ARG A 284 6.52 -4.16 -18.10
N ASN A 285 5.43 -3.66 -18.70
CA ASN A 285 5.38 -3.27 -20.11
C ASN A 285 4.67 -1.92 -20.25
N THR A 286 5.24 -1.01 -21.04
CA THR A 286 4.73 0.37 -21.15
C THR A 286 3.37 0.47 -21.81
N ILE A 287 3.06 -0.43 -22.74
CA ILE A 287 1.79 -0.41 -23.49
C ILE A 287 0.76 -1.41 -22.95
N GLY A 288 1.14 -2.24 -21.97
CA GLY A 288 0.24 -3.23 -21.38
C GLY A 288 -0.30 -4.27 -22.36
N ALA A 289 0.34 -4.45 -23.51
CA ALA A 289 -0.07 -5.37 -24.54
C ALA A 289 1.12 -6.21 -25.00
N ASN A 290 0.87 -7.49 -25.24
CA ASN A 290 1.79 -8.50 -25.75
C ASN A 290 3.13 -8.63 -24.94
N ASN A 291 4.06 -9.39 -25.46
CA ASN A 291 5.36 -9.65 -24.86
C ASN A 291 6.48 -9.06 -25.70
N ASP A 292 6.27 -7.85 -26.26
CA ASP A 292 7.33 -7.18 -27.01
C ASP A 292 8.37 -6.61 -26.05
N PRO A 293 9.61 -7.15 -26.01
CA PRO A 293 10.66 -6.69 -25.12
C PRO A 293 11.06 -5.22 -25.35
N ALA A 294 10.74 -4.64 -26.49
CA ALA A 294 11.02 -3.23 -26.77
C ALA A 294 10.23 -2.29 -25.84
N HIS A 295 9.16 -2.79 -25.25
CA HIS A 295 8.29 -2.05 -24.32
C HIS A 295 8.46 -2.48 -22.86
N ASP A 296 9.37 -3.41 -22.57
CA ASP A 296 9.56 -3.90 -21.22
C ASP A 296 10.25 -2.87 -20.32
N ILE A 297 9.81 -2.82 -19.08
CA ILE A 297 10.37 -2.02 -17.99
C ILE A 297 11.21 -2.93 -17.10
N ALA A 298 12.51 -2.99 -17.33
CA ALA A 298 13.42 -3.90 -16.62
C ALA A 298 13.40 -3.72 -15.10
N ASP A 299 13.24 -2.47 -14.61
CA ASP A 299 13.15 -2.19 -13.18
C ASP A 299 11.88 -2.79 -12.56
N ALA A 300 10.77 -2.85 -13.31
CA ALA A 300 9.54 -3.49 -12.85
C ALA A 300 9.68 -5.01 -12.75
N TRP A 301 10.32 -5.66 -13.74
CA TRP A 301 10.65 -7.08 -13.66
C TRP A 301 11.48 -7.38 -12.40
N SER A 302 12.53 -6.59 -12.16
CA SER A 302 13.36 -6.71 -10.96
C SER A 302 12.56 -6.49 -9.67
N LEU A 303 11.61 -5.55 -9.67
CA LEU A 303 10.77 -5.28 -8.51
C LEU A 303 9.81 -6.45 -8.21
N LEU A 304 9.13 -6.99 -9.23
CA LEU A 304 8.23 -8.16 -9.08
C LEU A 304 8.94 -9.35 -8.44
N GLY A 305 10.15 -9.68 -8.92
CA GLY A 305 10.96 -10.74 -8.32
C GLY A 305 11.37 -10.43 -6.86
N LYS A 306 11.69 -9.16 -6.53
CA LYS A 306 12.00 -8.74 -5.16
C LYS A 306 10.77 -8.81 -4.24
N MET A 307 9.60 -8.42 -4.72
CA MET A 307 8.34 -8.52 -3.96
C MET A 307 8.05 -9.98 -3.59
N THR A 308 8.14 -10.89 -4.56
CA THR A 308 7.96 -12.34 -4.34
C THR A 308 8.97 -12.90 -3.35
N SER A 309 10.25 -12.53 -3.50
CA SER A 309 11.32 -12.97 -2.59
C SER A 309 11.14 -12.43 -1.18
N LEU A 310 10.71 -11.17 -1.03
CA LEU A 310 10.45 -10.54 0.26
C LEU A 310 9.25 -11.19 0.97
N ALA A 311 8.15 -11.37 0.25
CA ALA A 311 6.95 -12.03 0.77
C ALA A 311 7.28 -13.42 1.34
N ARG A 312 7.97 -14.27 0.56
CA ARG A 312 8.37 -15.61 0.99
C ARG A 312 9.42 -15.61 2.10
N LYS A 313 10.22 -14.56 2.22
CA LYS A 313 11.15 -14.41 3.35
C LYS A 313 10.41 -14.13 4.67
N ILE A 314 9.31 -13.37 4.62
CA ILE A 314 8.49 -13.05 5.80
C ILE A 314 7.54 -14.22 6.11
N ASN A 315 6.82 -14.69 5.11
CA ASN A 315 5.90 -15.84 5.19
C ASN A 315 6.31 -16.89 4.14
N PRO A 316 7.01 -17.97 4.52
CA PRO A 316 7.46 -19.01 3.57
C PRO A 316 6.33 -19.70 2.80
N GLY A 317 5.10 -19.68 3.34
CA GLY A 317 3.89 -20.22 2.72
C GLY A 317 3.17 -19.22 1.79
N ALA A 318 3.69 -17.99 1.63
CA ALA A 318 3.01 -16.94 0.89
C ALA A 318 2.69 -17.35 -0.57
N LEU A 319 1.41 -17.20 -0.93
CA LEU A 319 0.93 -17.33 -2.30
C LEU A 319 1.01 -15.96 -3.00
N ILE A 320 1.79 -15.88 -4.08
CA ILE A 320 1.87 -14.68 -4.90
C ILE A 320 1.32 -15.01 -6.28
N VAL A 321 0.29 -14.28 -6.68
CA VAL A 321 -0.42 -14.45 -7.94
C VAL A 321 -0.25 -13.18 -8.76
N ALA A 322 0.12 -13.31 -10.04
CA ALA A 322 0.19 -12.21 -10.98
C ALA A 322 -1.01 -12.23 -11.90
N GLU A 323 -1.76 -11.14 -11.97
CA GLU A 323 -2.68 -10.93 -13.08
C GLU A 323 -1.90 -10.33 -14.25
N ASP A 324 -1.52 -11.15 -15.21
CA ASP A 324 -0.70 -10.68 -16.34
C ASP A 324 -1.45 -10.65 -17.68
N CYS A 325 -2.48 -11.46 -17.85
CA CYS A 325 -3.32 -11.54 -19.05
C CYS A 325 -2.54 -11.73 -20.36
N SER A 326 -1.30 -12.20 -20.28
CA SER A 326 -0.46 -12.47 -21.44
C SER A 326 0.07 -13.91 -21.42
N VAL A 327 0.51 -14.38 -22.58
CA VAL A 327 1.18 -15.70 -22.70
C VAL A 327 2.70 -15.49 -22.55
N ASN A 328 3.14 -15.18 -21.34
CA ASN A 328 4.56 -15.02 -21.03
C ASN A 328 5.00 -16.08 -20.02
N GLU A 329 5.80 -17.04 -20.48
CA GLU A 329 6.26 -18.15 -19.64
C GLU A 329 7.13 -17.72 -18.44
N TYR A 330 7.77 -16.56 -18.50
CA TYR A 330 8.64 -16.07 -17.43
C TYR A 330 7.88 -15.61 -16.18
N ILE A 331 6.59 -15.25 -16.30
CA ILE A 331 5.78 -14.78 -15.16
C ILE A 331 5.71 -15.81 -14.03
N THR A 332 5.73 -17.10 -14.37
CA THR A 332 5.62 -18.20 -13.40
C THR A 332 6.94 -18.94 -13.17
N LYS A 333 8.02 -18.53 -13.82
CA LYS A 333 9.35 -19.10 -13.58
C LYS A 333 9.93 -18.62 -12.24
N SER A 334 10.91 -19.35 -11.76
CA SER A 334 11.65 -18.90 -10.58
C SER A 334 12.45 -17.62 -10.89
N VAL A 335 12.73 -16.82 -9.85
CA VAL A 335 13.58 -15.62 -9.98
C VAL A 335 14.97 -15.96 -10.53
N HIS A 336 15.47 -17.20 -10.30
CA HIS A 336 16.74 -17.68 -10.82
C HIS A 336 16.68 -18.01 -12.32
N ASP A 337 15.49 -18.28 -12.83
CA ASP A 337 15.25 -18.62 -14.25
C ASP A 337 14.72 -17.41 -15.05
N GLY A 338 14.77 -16.22 -14.46
CA GLY A 338 14.36 -14.96 -15.08
C GLY A 338 12.90 -14.60 -14.91
N GLY A 339 12.21 -15.26 -13.96
CA GLY A 339 10.81 -14.97 -13.58
C GLY A 339 10.68 -13.97 -12.43
#